data_9489582093ee6f0bafc1bc9cb8104fd9
#
_entry.id   9489582093ee6f0bafc1bc9cb8104fd9
#
_cell.length_a   1.000
_cell.length_b   1.000
_cell.length_c   1.000
_cell.angle_alpha   90.00
_cell.angle_beta   90.00
_cell.angle_gamma   90.00
#
_symmetry.space_group_name_H-M   'P 1'
#
loop_
_entity.id
_entity.type
_entity.pdbx_description
1 polymer ?
#
loop_
_entity_poly.entity_id
_entity_poly.type
_entity_poly.pdbx_seq_one_letter_code
_entity_poly.pdbx_strand_id
1 'polypeptide(L)'
;MSESLISYFNKQPRIGTLSTASKDGKVDVAYFGSPTMVDEKTIVMGLGNNRTFANLNENANAVFMIMEPGETPQQWKGIRLYLKMIACETSGDKLHDIQVKIGAKVGMEVAKKMIHAYIAFEILDIRPVADFGQSWKKSIGAE
;
A
#
# COMPACT_ATOMS: atom_id res chain seq x y z
N MET A 1 -0.31 -9.54 -23.83
CA MET A 1 0.89 -8.86 -23.33
C MET A 1 0.84 -8.78 -21.81
N SER A 2 1.94 -9.14 -21.16
CA SER A 2 2.01 -9.09 -19.70
C SER A 2 2.07 -7.65 -19.19
N GLU A 3 1.36 -7.37 -18.13
CA GLU A 3 1.43 -6.09 -17.43
C GLU A 3 2.51 -6.16 -16.36
N SER A 4 3.33 -5.11 -16.23
CA SER A 4 4.36 -5.10 -15.18
C SER A 4 3.71 -4.94 -13.81
N LEU A 5 4.40 -5.42 -12.78
CA LEU A 5 3.95 -5.28 -11.40
C LEU A 5 3.76 -3.80 -11.02
N ILE A 6 4.70 -2.96 -11.39
CA ILE A 6 4.64 -1.52 -11.08
C ILE A 6 3.42 -0.88 -11.73
N SER A 7 3.20 -1.17 -13.01
CA SER A 7 2.05 -0.65 -13.76
C SER A 7 0.73 -1.12 -13.15
N TYR A 8 0.65 -2.41 -12.81
CA TYR A 8 -0.55 -2.95 -12.17
C TYR A 8 -0.80 -2.30 -10.80
N PHE A 9 0.22 -2.23 -9.97
CA PHE A 9 0.08 -1.68 -8.61
C PHE A 9 -0.38 -0.23 -8.66
N ASN A 10 0.19 0.58 -9.55
CA ASN A 10 -0.07 2.02 -9.60
C ASN A 10 -1.33 2.40 -10.37
N LYS A 11 -1.99 1.46 -11.00
CA LYS A 11 -3.23 1.71 -11.76
C LYS A 11 -4.34 2.22 -10.85
N GLN A 12 -5.02 3.29 -11.27
CA GLN A 12 -6.14 3.89 -10.54
C GLN A 12 -7.39 3.91 -11.43
N PRO A 13 -8.60 3.84 -10.85
CA PRO A 13 -8.87 3.70 -9.41
C PRO A 13 -8.53 2.28 -8.94
N ARG A 14 -8.31 2.16 -7.64
CA ARG A 14 -7.86 0.90 -7.04
C ARG A 14 -8.53 0.69 -5.71
N ILE A 15 -8.99 -0.54 -5.43
CA ILE A 15 -9.43 -0.94 -4.11
C ILE A 15 -8.23 -1.55 -3.42
N GLY A 16 -7.66 -0.82 -2.46
CA GLY A 16 -6.48 -1.26 -1.73
C GLY A 16 -6.63 -1.08 -0.24
N THR A 17 -6.22 -2.09 0.52
CA THR A 17 -6.25 -2.06 1.98
C THR A 17 -4.87 -2.33 2.55
N LEU A 18 -4.55 -1.68 3.67
CA LEU A 18 -3.33 -1.93 4.41
C LEU A 18 -3.71 -2.53 5.75
N SER A 19 -3.18 -3.71 6.02
CA SER A 19 -3.35 -4.40 7.31
C SER A 19 -2.09 -4.24 8.13
N THR A 20 -2.25 -3.86 9.39
CA THR A 20 -1.16 -3.64 10.34
C THR A 20 -1.49 -4.32 11.66
N ALA A 21 -0.53 -4.39 12.56
CA ALA A 21 -0.75 -4.95 13.88
C ALA A 21 0.05 -4.17 14.93
N SER A 22 -0.48 -4.12 16.14
CA SER A 22 0.26 -3.59 17.29
C SER A 22 1.33 -4.59 17.72
N LYS A 23 2.20 -4.19 18.65
CA LYS A 23 3.20 -5.09 19.24
C LYS A 23 2.55 -6.29 19.94
N ASP A 24 1.31 -6.13 20.42
CA ASP A 24 0.56 -7.20 21.10
C ASP A 24 -0.21 -8.09 20.12
N GLY A 25 -0.05 -7.86 18.82
CA GLY A 25 -0.71 -8.67 17.81
C GLY A 25 -2.16 -8.29 17.51
N LYS A 26 -2.63 -7.13 17.96
CA LYS A 26 -3.96 -6.64 17.60
C LYS A 26 -3.93 -6.11 16.17
N VAL A 27 -4.75 -6.72 15.32
CA VAL A 27 -4.77 -6.41 13.89
C VAL A 27 -5.73 -5.28 13.57
N ASP A 28 -5.42 -4.55 12.51
CA ASP A 28 -6.24 -3.47 11.98
C ASP A 28 -6.16 -3.49 10.47
N VAL A 29 -7.20 -3.04 9.80
CA VAL A 29 -7.22 -2.89 8.36
C VAL A 29 -7.87 -1.58 7.98
N ALA A 30 -7.28 -0.86 7.00
CA ALA A 30 -7.83 0.40 6.53
C ALA A 30 -7.64 0.52 5.03
N TYR A 31 -8.53 1.26 4.38
CA TYR A 31 -8.41 1.59 2.97
C TYR A 31 -7.37 2.70 2.78
N PHE A 32 -6.51 2.53 1.76
CA PHE A 32 -5.57 3.56 1.34
C PHE A 32 -5.47 3.62 -0.17
N GLY A 33 -5.68 4.82 -0.73
CA GLY A 33 -5.52 5.06 -2.16
C GLY A 33 -4.12 5.54 -2.54
N SER A 34 -3.34 6.04 -1.58
CA SER A 34 -2.08 6.74 -1.84
C SER A 34 -0.82 5.89 -2.09
N PRO A 35 -0.71 4.62 -1.62
CA PRO A 35 0.52 3.87 -1.83
C PRO A 35 0.94 3.83 -3.29
N THR A 36 2.23 4.04 -3.53
CA THR A 36 2.82 4.06 -4.87
C THR A 36 4.03 3.14 -4.89
N MET A 37 4.11 2.27 -5.88
CA MET A 37 5.29 1.43 -6.11
C MET A 37 6.30 2.22 -6.93
N VAL A 38 7.48 2.47 -6.36
CA VAL A 38 8.54 3.24 -7.01
C VAL A 38 9.55 2.35 -7.73
N ASP A 39 9.68 1.11 -7.29
CA ASP A 39 10.40 0.04 -7.97
C ASP A 39 9.80 -1.29 -7.51
N GLU A 40 10.29 -2.42 -8.04
CA GLU A 40 9.69 -3.73 -7.77
C GLU A 40 9.88 -4.21 -6.33
N LYS A 41 10.61 -3.48 -5.50
CA LYS A 41 10.87 -3.83 -4.10
C LYS A 41 10.40 -2.78 -3.11
N THR A 42 9.92 -1.61 -3.58
CA THR A 42 9.68 -0.47 -2.71
C THR A 42 8.32 0.18 -2.96
N ILE A 43 7.56 0.36 -1.89
CA ILE A 43 6.30 1.10 -1.90
C ILE A 43 6.45 2.28 -0.95
N VAL A 44 5.98 3.45 -1.38
CA VAL A 44 5.95 4.66 -0.54
C VAL A 44 4.53 5.17 -0.40
N MET A 45 4.25 5.82 0.72
CA MET A 45 2.94 6.43 0.96
C MET A 45 3.04 7.58 1.95
N GLY A 46 2.05 8.47 1.89
CA GLY A 46 1.79 9.40 2.97
C GLY A 46 0.79 8.79 3.94
N LEU A 47 0.95 9.06 5.22
CA LEU A 47 0.13 8.47 6.28
C LEU A 47 -0.27 9.54 7.29
N GLY A 48 -1.55 9.53 7.67
CA GLY A 48 -2.05 10.40 8.72
C GLY A 48 -1.62 9.94 10.11
N ASN A 49 -1.92 10.75 11.11
CA ASN A 49 -1.67 10.38 12.51
C ASN A 49 -2.87 9.57 13.03
N ASN A 50 -2.86 8.28 12.77
CA ASN A 50 -3.98 7.38 13.00
C ASN A 50 -3.50 6.04 13.58
N ARG A 51 -4.43 5.08 13.70
CA ARG A 51 -4.10 3.75 14.25
C ARG A 51 -3.08 3.02 13.39
N THR A 52 -3.16 3.15 12.07
CA THR A 52 -2.17 2.54 11.16
C THR A 52 -0.76 3.06 11.47
N PHE A 53 -0.63 4.36 11.66
CA PHE A 53 0.65 4.99 12.02
C PHE A 53 1.15 4.47 13.37
N ALA A 54 0.27 4.42 14.38
CA ALA A 54 0.62 3.90 15.70
C ALA A 54 1.08 2.45 15.63
N ASN A 55 0.37 1.61 14.87
CA ASN A 55 0.73 0.21 14.69
C ASN A 55 2.10 0.05 14.03
N LEU A 56 2.37 0.80 12.96
CA LEU A 56 3.63 0.70 12.24
C LEU A 56 4.83 1.10 13.10
N ASN A 57 4.64 2.03 14.05
CA ASN A 57 5.70 2.39 14.98
C ASN A 57 5.96 1.32 16.03
N GLU A 58 5.02 0.40 16.25
CA GLU A 58 5.20 -0.73 17.16
C GLU A 58 5.62 -2.00 16.45
N ASN A 59 5.18 -2.17 15.20
CA ASN A 59 5.38 -3.40 14.42
C ASN A 59 5.53 -3.01 12.95
N ALA A 60 6.70 -3.21 12.40
CA ALA A 60 7.03 -2.80 11.05
C ALA A 60 6.38 -3.64 9.94
N ASN A 61 5.75 -4.77 10.28
CA ASN A 61 5.14 -5.67 9.31
C ASN A 61 3.75 -5.19 8.91
N ALA A 62 3.43 -5.31 7.62
CA ALA A 62 2.13 -4.94 7.08
C ALA A 62 1.83 -5.77 5.84
N VAL A 63 0.57 -5.79 5.44
CA VAL A 63 0.15 -6.41 4.16
C VAL A 63 -0.72 -5.40 3.42
N PHE A 64 -0.35 -5.11 2.19
CA PHE A 64 -1.20 -4.32 1.30
C PHE A 64 -1.89 -5.25 0.31
N MET A 65 -3.22 -5.16 0.23
CA MET A 65 -4.01 -6.02 -0.65
C MET A 65 -4.75 -5.16 -1.67
N ILE A 66 -4.58 -5.53 -2.95
CA ILE A 66 -5.35 -4.97 -4.06
C ILE A 66 -6.34 -6.02 -4.51
N MET A 67 -7.61 -5.64 -4.73
CA MET A 67 -8.63 -6.58 -5.17
C MET A 67 -9.55 -5.96 -6.21
N GLU A 68 -9.83 -6.77 -7.24
CA GLU A 68 -10.77 -6.46 -8.30
C GLU A 68 -11.80 -7.58 -8.34
N PRO A 69 -13.10 -7.28 -8.09
CA PRO A 69 -14.13 -8.32 -8.00
C PRO A 69 -14.33 -9.08 -9.30
N GLY A 70 -14.61 -10.36 -9.18
CA GLY A 70 -15.06 -11.22 -10.26
C GLY A 70 -16.29 -12.01 -9.81
N GLU A 71 -16.93 -12.73 -10.71
CA GLU A 71 -18.14 -13.50 -10.40
C GLU A 71 -17.85 -14.71 -9.51
N THR A 72 -16.66 -15.30 -9.66
CA THR A 72 -16.23 -16.44 -8.86
C THR A 72 -14.87 -16.13 -8.24
N PRO A 73 -14.48 -16.84 -7.16
CA PRO A 73 -13.16 -16.61 -6.55
C PRO A 73 -11.99 -16.68 -7.53
N GLN A 74 -12.05 -17.58 -8.50
CA GLN A 74 -10.98 -17.72 -9.50
C GLN A 74 -10.90 -16.53 -10.46
N GLN A 75 -11.98 -15.76 -10.59
CA GLN A 75 -12.04 -14.58 -11.46
C GLN A 75 -11.63 -13.29 -10.77
N TRP A 76 -11.54 -13.29 -9.44
CA TRP A 76 -11.04 -12.13 -8.72
C TRP A 76 -9.58 -11.90 -9.09
N LYS A 77 -9.25 -10.65 -9.38
CA LYS A 77 -7.87 -10.25 -9.66
C LYS A 77 -7.31 -9.50 -8.45
N GLY A 78 -6.02 -9.55 -8.31
CA GLY A 78 -5.33 -8.79 -7.29
C GLY A 78 -4.22 -9.57 -6.64
N ILE A 79 -3.53 -8.88 -5.74
CA ILE A 79 -2.35 -9.41 -5.04
C ILE A 79 -2.34 -8.94 -3.58
N ARG A 80 -1.62 -9.71 -2.77
CA ARG A 80 -1.26 -9.35 -1.41
C ARG A 80 0.25 -9.15 -1.38
N LEU A 81 0.67 -7.96 -0.95
CA LEU A 81 2.09 -7.61 -0.86
C LEU A 81 2.45 -7.57 0.62
N TYR A 82 3.37 -8.46 1.02
CA TYR A 82 3.86 -8.55 2.38
C TYR A 82 5.01 -7.58 2.54
N LEU A 83 4.87 -6.66 3.49
CA LEU A 83 5.69 -5.45 3.58
C LEU A 83 6.39 -5.35 4.92
N LYS A 84 7.54 -4.68 4.91
CA LYS A 84 8.22 -4.25 6.12
C LYS A 84 8.54 -2.77 5.99
N MET A 85 8.10 -1.97 6.96
CA MET A 85 8.45 -0.55 6.98
C MET A 85 9.95 -0.38 7.18
N ILE A 86 10.58 0.37 6.27
CA ILE A 86 12.02 0.65 6.29
C ILE A 86 12.32 2.12 6.54
N ALA A 87 11.35 3.01 6.43
CA ALA A 87 11.51 4.42 6.73
C ALA A 87 10.19 5.02 7.18
N CYS A 88 10.28 5.92 8.17
CA CYS A 88 9.15 6.70 8.67
C CYS A 88 9.69 8.11 8.98
N GLU A 89 9.23 9.11 8.23
CA GLU A 89 9.73 10.48 8.39
C GLU A 89 8.56 11.43 8.62
N THR A 90 8.59 12.10 9.78
CA THR A 90 7.55 13.04 10.17
C THR A 90 7.92 14.50 9.86
N SER A 91 9.03 14.70 9.16
CA SER A 91 9.52 16.01 8.69
C SER A 91 10.45 15.78 7.49
N GLY A 92 10.83 16.85 6.81
CA GLY A 92 11.83 16.79 5.77
C GLY A 92 11.25 16.79 4.35
N ASP A 93 12.14 16.66 3.37
CA ASP A 93 11.80 16.85 1.95
C ASP A 93 10.84 15.80 1.41
N LYS A 94 11.03 14.54 1.81
CA LYS A 94 10.18 13.45 1.31
C LYS A 94 8.73 13.61 1.77
N LEU A 95 8.54 14.00 3.03
CA LEU A 95 7.20 14.29 3.54
C LEU A 95 6.62 15.49 2.82
N HIS A 96 7.41 16.56 2.67
CA HIS A 96 6.96 17.77 1.98
C HIS A 96 6.53 17.46 0.53
N ASP A 97 7.31 16.66 -0.18
CA ASP A 97 7.00 16.30 -1.57
C ASP A 97 5.66 15.57 -1.70
N ILE A 98 5.37 14.64 -0.78
CA ILE A 98 4.07 13.97 -0.76
C ILE A 98 2.94 14.94 -0.44
N GLN A 99 3.16 15.82 0.52
CA GLN A 99 2.16 16.84 0.88
C GLN A 99 1.86 17.77 -0.30
N VAL A 100 2.88 18.17 -1.05
CA VAL A 100 2.71 19.00 -2.26
C VAL A 100 1.90 18.25 -3.32
N LYS A 101 2.20 16.99 -3.54
CA LYS A 101 1.51 16.15 -4.53
C LYS A 101 0.03 16.00 -4.19
N ILE A 102 -0.29 15.73 -2.93
CA ILE A 102 -1.67 15.63 -2.47
C ILE A 102 -2.31 17.02 -2.45
N GLY A 103 -1.59 18.05 -2.05
CA GLY A 103 -2.05 19.43 -1.99
C GLY A 103 -2.47 19.99 -3.34
N ALA A 104 -1.91 19.48 -4.43
CA ALA A 104 -2.35 19.84 -5.78
C ALA A 104 -3.81 19.45 -6.05
N LYS A 105 -4.31 18.44 -5.30
CA LYS A 105 -5.68 17.95 -5.45
C LYS A 105 -6.65 18.54 -4.41
N VAL A 106 -6.18 18.74 -3.18
CA VAL A 106 -7.05 19.09 -2.04
C VAL A 106 -6.64 20.38 -1.32
N GLY A 107 -5.54 21.04 -1.74
CA GLY A 107 -4.97 22.21 -1.07
C GLY A 107 -3.96 21.84 0.00
N MET A 108 -2.97 22.70 0.20
CA MET A 108 -1.85 22.45 1.12
C MET A 108 -2.27 22.34 2.58
N GLU A 109 -3.24 23.15 3.03
CA GLU A 109 -3.69 23.07 4.42
C GLU A 109 -4.31 21.71 4.73
N VAL A 110 -5.14 21.19 3.81
CA VAL A 110 -5.77 19.88 3.95
C VAL A 110 -4.72 18.79 3.85
N ALA A 111 -3.79 18.89 2.89
CA ALA A 111 -2.73 17.91 2.71
C ALA A 111 -1.85 17.78 3.97
N LYS A 112 -1.47 18.89 4.59
CA LYS A 112 -0.66 18.87 5.82
C LYS A 112 -1.38 18.22 6.99
N LYS A 113 -2.70 18.34 7.05
CA LYS A 113 -3.51 17.68 8.08
C LYS A 113 -3.67 16.19 7.80
N MET A 114 -3.86 15.81 6.52
CA MET A 114 -4.06 14.43 6.11
C MET A 114 -2.78 13.60 6.16
N ILE A 115 -1.64 14.22 5.87
CA ILE A 115 -0.36 13.53 5.72
C ILE A 115 0.59 14.00 6.81
N HIS A 116 0.75 13.15 7.82
CA HIS A 116 1.61 13.39 8.99
C HIS A 116 3.02 12.81 8.78
N ALA A 117 3.12 11.72 8.02
CA ALA A 117 4.39 11.01 7.85
C ALA A 117 4.57 10.50 6.42
N TYR A 118 5.83 10.44 6.00
CA TYR A 118 6.27 9.69 4.82
C TYR A 118 6.66 8.30 5.28
N ILE A 119 6.14 7.28 4.62
CA ILE A 119 6.42 5.88 4.93
C ILE A 119 6.99 5.19 3.69
N ALA A 120 8.05 4.41 3.88
CA ALA A 120 8.56 3.52 2.83
C ALA A 120 8.56 2.09 3.33
N PHE A 121 8.15 1.17 2.45
CA PHE A 121 8.11 -0.26 2.73
C PHE A 121 8.99 -1.02 1.75
N GLU A 122 9.63 -2.06 2.25
CA GLU A 122 10.24 -3.10 1.42
C GLU A 122 9.22 -4.21 1.18
N ILE A 123 9.12 -4.69 -0.07
CA ILE A 123 8.27 -5.82 -0.41
C ILE A 123 9.04 -7.11 -0.13
N LEU A 124 8.51 -7.94 0.78
CA LEU A 124 9.13 -9.19 1.20
C LEU A 124 8.61 -10.40 0.42
N ASP A 125 7.33 -10.37 0.03
CA ASP A 125 6.68 -11.48 -0.65
C ASP A 125 5.41 -10.97 -1.33
N ILE A 126 4.96 -11.68 -2.35
CA ILE A 126 3.72 -11.37 -3.07
C ILE A 126 2.93 -12.66 -3.25
N ARG A 127 1.64 -12.60 -2.95
CA ARG A 127 0.74 -13.75 -3.12
C ARG A 127 -0.53 -13.31 -3.84
N PRO A 128 -1.26 -14.25 -4.50
CA PRO A 128 -2.54 -13.90 -5.15
C PRO A 128 -3.57 -13.44 -4.12
N VAL A 129 -4.52 -12.62 -4.55
CA VAL A 129 -5.62 -12.18 -3.68
C VAL A 129 -6.48 -13.35 -3.22
N ALA A 130 -6.83 -14.26 -4.12
CA ALA A 130 -7.47 -15.53 -3.80
C ALA A 130 -6.45 -16.63 -4.11
N ASP A 131 -5.99 -17.33 -3.07
CA ASP A 131 -4.83 -18.21 -3.18
C ASP A 131 -5.26 -19.66 -3.35
N PHE A 132 -5.12 -20.18 -4.57
CA PHE A 132 -5.38 -21.56 -4.94
C PHE A 132 -4.08 -22.30 -5.31
N GLY A 133 -2.93 -21.72 -4.93
CA GLY A 133 -1.62 -22.27 -5.27
C GLY A 133 -1.06 -21.77 -6.60
N GLN A 134 -1.78 -20.90 -7.32
CA GLN A 134 -1.31 -20.32 -8.57
C GLN A 134 -0.30 -19.21 -8.32
N SER A 135 0.45 -18.84 -9.36
CA SER A 135 1.34 -17.68 -9.32
C SER A 135 0.54 -16.38 -9.16
N TRP A 136 1.07 -15.44 -8.38
CA TRP A 136 0.46 -14.12 -8.26
C TRP A 136 0.43 -13.38 -9.60
N LYS A 137 1.38 -13.66 -10.49
CA LYS A 137 1.41 -13.05 -11.85
C LYS A 137 0.15 -13.39 -12.63
N LYS A 138 -0.34 -14.61 -12.51
CA LYS A 138 -1.59 -15.02 -13.12
C LYS A 138 -2.77 -14.21 -12.59
N SER A 139 -2.75 -13.90 -11.30
CA SER A 139 -3.83 -13.16 -10.64
C SER A 139 -3.93 -11.69 -11.07
N ILE A 140 -2.91 -11.15 -11.70
CA ILE A 140 -2.94 -9.78 -12.24
C ILE A 140 -2.88 -9.74 -13.77
N GLY A 141 -2.92 -10.89 -14.40
CA GLY A 141 -2.86 -10.98 -15.86
C GLY A 141 -1.46 -10.74 -16.45
N ALA A 142 -0.41 -10.91 -15.64
CA ALA A 142 0.98 -10.68 -16.06
C ALA A 142 1.66 -11.93 -16.61
N GLU A 143 0.92 -13.02 -16.72
CA GLU A 143 1.43 -14.32 -17.14
C GLU A 143 0.70 -14.84 -18.37
#